data_a8870c31de2354d4caf21ca84531014a
#
_entry.id   a8870c31de2354d4caf21ca84531014a
#
_cell.length_a   1.000
_cell.length_b   1.000
_cell.length_c   1.000
_cell.angle_alpha   90.00
_cell.angle_beta   90.00
_cell.angle_gamma   90.00
#
_symmetry.space_group_name_H-M   'P 1'
#
loop_
_entity.id
_entity.type
_entity.pdbx_description
1 polymer ?
#
loop_
_entity_poly.entity_id
_entity_poly.type
_entity_poly.pdbx_seq_one_letter_code
_entity_poly.pdbx_strand_id
1 'polypeptide(L)'
;MARFEIIDGRCVIPHGVTEILEEEFADCQELKEIVIPDTVVNIGMGAFMECHSLQSVTIPRSVTKIPHCAFFWCTSLKEVFIPDSVKVIGPQAFEGCAKLRSVTIPEGVEDLNSTFYQCASLKEISIPSSVIEIGHNTFSACTRLERIDVAEDNPVFKSVGNCCLTKDGRILVFGCSSSVIPEGVKVIEDFAFYRCSRLRNITIPEGVEYIGNWSFGDCRNLESVNIPRSVKEIVLCAVSGTSIKDIFIDLDDPDKCPDLIEPFRGRRINRMNVHVPEEAFYKYSHHPFFKRFLRVVCETTKH
;
A
#
# COMPACT_ATOMS: atom_id res chain seq x y z
N MET A 1 -13.80 13.36 28.61
CA MET A 1 -12.53 13.48 29.36
C MET A 1 -12.09 12.08 29.75
N ALA A 2 -10.83 11.73 29.54
CA ALA A 2 -10.29 10.44 29.96
C ALA A 2 -10.43 10.26 31.49
N ARG A 3 -10.71 9.01 31.94
CA ARG A 3 -10.80 8.66 33.38
C ARG A 3 -9.47 8.85 34.12
N PHE A 4 -8.36 8.99 33.37
CA PHE A 4 -7.02 8.96 33.92
C PHE A 4 -6.33 10.31 33.70
N GLU A 5 -5.56 10.71 34.70
CA GLU A 5 -4.80 11.97 34.66
C GLU A 5 -3.60 11.87 33.71
N ILE A 6 -3.34 12.93 32.95
CA ILE A 6 -2.19 13.08 32.11
C ILE A 6 -1.27 14.16 32.66
N ILE A 7 -0.08 13.78 33.11
CA ILE A 7 0.91 14.69 33.71
C ILE A 7 2.09 14.81 32.72
N ASP A 8 2.42 16.01 32.25
CA ASP A 8 3.50 16.31 31.32
C ASP A 8 3.46 15.48 30.01
N GLY A 9 2.25 15.06 29.62
CA GLY A 9 2.00 14.23 28.44
C GLY A 9 2.10 12.72 28.69
N ARG A 10 2.25 12.30 29.93
CA ARG A 10 2.31 10.88 30.32
C ARG A 10 1.07 10.48 31.13
N CYS A 11 0.49 9.36 30.71
CA CYS A 11 -0.59 8.69 31.44
C CYS A 11 -0.10 7.34 31.97
N VAL A 12 -0.41 7.06 33.24
CA VAL A 12 -0.17 5.74 33.83
C VAL A 12 -1.51 5.16 34.26
N ILE A 13 -1.96 4.12 33.59
CA ILE A 13 -3.18 3.42 33.96
C ILE A 13 -2.92 2.64 35.24
N PRO A 14 -3.75 2.83 36.29
CA PRO A 14 -3.56 2.18 37.59
C PRO A 14 -3.64 0.64 37.48
N HIS A 15 -2.83 -0.03 38.30
CA HIS A 15 -2.93 -1.47 38.46
C HIS A 15 -4.33 -1.86 38.96
N GLY A 16 -4.93 -2.90 38.37
CA GLY A 16 -6.30 -3.34 38.69
C GLY A 16 -7.36 -2.85 37.69
N VAL A 17 -7.01 -1.89 36.81
CA VAL A 17 -7.85 -1.57 35.66
C VAL A 17 -7.77 -2.74 34.69
N THR A 18 -8.91 -3.23 34.23
CA THR A 18 -9.01 -4.41 33.33
C THR A 18 -9.36 -4.04 31.90
N GLU A 19 -9.82 -2.81 31.66
CA GLU A 19 -10.20 -2.35 30.33
C GLU A 19 -9.92 -0.86 30.10
N ILE A 20 -9.57 -0.51 28.88
CA ILE A 20 -9.60 0.84 28.32
C ILE A 20 -10.89 0.93 27.53
N LEU A 21 -11.74 1.93 27.82
CA LEU A 21 -13.05 2.03 27.17
C LEU A 21 -12.94 2.48 25.72
N GLU A 22 -14.04 2.31 24.99
CA GLU A 22 -14.18 2.85 23.64
C GLU A 22 -13.92 4.36 23.64
N GLU A 23 -13.08 4.82 22.70
CA GLU A 23 -12.71 6.23 22.51
C GLU A 23 -12.19 6.96 23.78
N GLU A 24 -11.73 6.23 24.79
CA GLU A 24 -11.37 6.80 26.09
C GLU A 24 -10.32 7.90 26.03
N PHE A 25 -9.35 7.77 25.12
CA PHE A 25 -8.30 8.77 24.86
C PHE A 25 -8.43 9.40 23.47
N ALA A 26 -9.56 9.21 22.78
CA ALA A 26 -9.73 9.76 21.43
C ALA A 26 -9.48 11.27 21.40
N ASP A 27 -8.77 11.76 20.38
CA ASP A 27 -8.40 13.17 20.17
C ASP A 27 -7.61 13.80 21.35
N CYS A 28 -6.95 12.94 22.16
CA CYS A 28 -6.15 13.43 23.28
C CYS A 28 -4.79 13.97 22.79
N GLN A 29 -4.73 15.26 22.53
CA GLN A 29 -3.56 15.93 21.98
C GLN A 29 -2.40 16.06 22.98
N GLU A 30 -2.68 15.94 24.26
CA GLU A 30 -1.68 16.03 25.32
C GLU A 30 -0.92 14.72 25.52
N LEU A 31 -1.51 13.57 25.15
CA LEU A 31 -0.98 12.24 25.40
C LEU A 31 0.23 11.93 24.52
N LYS A 32 1.42 11.88 25.12
CA LYS A 32 2.69 11.53 24.44
C LYS A 32 3.15 10.10 24.72
N GLU A 33 2.86 9.62 25.94
CA GLU A 33 3.23 8.29 26.43
C GLU A 33 2.10 7.72 27.28
N ILE A 34 1.85 6.43 27.15
CA ILE A 34 0.93 5.71 28.00
C ILE A 34 1.56 4.42 28.52
N VAL A 35 1.37 4.17 29.82
CA VAL A 35 1.75 2.92 30.48
C VAL A 35 0.48 2.12 30.75
N ILE A 36 0.35 0.97 30.09
CA ILE A 36 -0.80 0.08 30.21
C ILE A 36 -0.34 -1.15 31.02
N PRO A 37 -0.92 -1.40 32.22
CA PRO A 37 -0.52 -2.54 33.05
C PRO A 37 -1.06 -3.88 32.50
N ASP A 38 -0.42 -4.98 32.86
CA ASP A 38 -0.83 -6.34 32.46
C ASP A 38 -2.21 -6.78 32.99
N THR A 39 -2.82 -5.98 33.85
CA THR A 39 -4.21 -6.21 34.28
C THR A 39 -5.23 -5.83 33.22
N VAL A 40 -4.86 -4.99 32.24
CA VAL A 40 -5.73 -4.62 31.12
C VAL A 40 -5.79 -5.78 30.14
N VAL A 41 -6.97 -6.32 29.92
CA VAL A 41 -7.25 -7.41 28.99
C VAL A 41 -8.01 -6.95 27.74
N ASN A 42 -8.69 -5.80 27.83
CA ASN A 42 -9.49 -5.22 26.75
C ASN A 42 -9.07 -3.79 26.43
N ILE A 43 -8.93 -3.51 25.14
CA ILE A 43 -8.80 -2.15 24.59
C ILE A 43 -10.05 -1.90 23.74
N GLY A 44 -10.74 -0.80 23.99
CA GLY A 44 -11.96 -0.41 23.28
C GLY A 44 -11.69 0.09 21.85
N MET A 45 -12.70 0.07 21.01
CA MET A 45 -12.64 0.61 19.64
C MET A 45 -12.26 2.10 19.70
N GLY A 46 -11.36 2.55 18.81
CA GLY A 46 -10.91 3.94 18.75
C GLY A 46 -10.26 4.46 20.04
N ALA A 47 -9.84 3.58 20.97
CA ALA A 47 -9.39 4.00 22.32
C ALA A 47 -8.32 5.11 22.31
N PHE A 48 -7.45 5.13 21.29
CA PHE A 48 -6.41 6.15 21.10
C PHE A 48 -6.52 6.85 19.75
N MET A 49 -7.70 6.83 19.13
CA MET A 49 -7.94 7.47 17.84
C MET A 49 -7.53 8.95 17.88
N GLU A 50 -6.79 9.41 16.85
CA GLU A 50 -6.34 10.80 16.69
C GLU A 50 -5.49 11.36 17.85
N CYS A 51 -4.85 10.50 18.65
CA CYS A 51 -3.83 10.91 19.62
C CYS A 51 -2.57 11.36 18.88
N HIS A 52 -2.59 12.54 18.23
CA HIS A 52 -1.53 12.99 17.34
C HIS A 52 -0.17 13.18 18.03
N SER A 53 -0.12 13.30 19.34
CA SER A 53 1.12 13.45 20.12
C SER A 53 1.69 12.13 20.65
N LEU A 54 0.95 11.01 20.59
CA LEU A 54 1.37 9.71 21.12
C LEU A 54 2.59 9.21 20.32
N GLN A 55 3.70 8.93 21.02
CA GLN A 55 4.97 8.58 20.38
C GLN A 55 5.29 7.09 20.42
N SER A 56 4.90 6.42 21.48
CA SER A 56 5.11 4.98 21.65
C SER A 56 4.02 4.36 22.52
N VAL A 57 3.75 3.09 22.31
CA VAL A 57 2.86 2.28 23.12
C VAL A 57 3.37 0.85 23.20
N THR A 58 3.28 0.27 24.39
CA THR A 58 3.51 -1.16 24.60
C THR A 58 2.16 -1.80 24.92
N ILE A 59 1.73 -2.70 24.06
CA ILE A 59 0.51 -3.49 24.29
C ILE A 59 0.87 -4.59 25.30
N PRO A 60 0.13 -4.73 26.41
CA PRO A 60 0.43 -5.75 27.42
C PRO A 60 0.11 -7.17 26.90
N ARG A 61 0.79 -8.16 27.44
CA ARG A 61 0.61 -9.57 27.04
C ARG A 61 -0.75 -10.17 27.40
N SER A 62 -1.50 -9.51 28.22
CA SER A 62 -2.90 -9.85 28.55
C SER A 62 -3.89 -9.56 27.44
N VAL A 63 -3.52 -8.66 26.48
CA VAL A 63 -4.36 -8.27 25.36
C VAL A 63 -4.22 -9.28 24.23
N THR A 64 -5.35 -9.77 23.73
CA THR A 64 -5.41 -10.72 22.60
C THR A 64 -5.95 -10.09 21.31
N LYS A 65 -6.52 -8.88 21.40
CA LYS A 65 -7.12 -8.17 20.27
C LYS A 65 -6.80 -6.68 20.35
N ILE A 66 -6.30 -6.12 19.25
CA ILE A 66 -6.25 -4.68 18.98
C ILE A 66 -7.49 -4.36 18.15
N PRO A 67 -8.44 -3.56 18.66
CA PRO A 67 -9.71 -3.34 17.96
C PRO A 67 -9.60 -2.39 16.77
N HIS A 68 -10.73 -2.25 16.04
CA HIS A 68 -10.89 -1.29 14.96
C HIS A 68 -10.51 0.13 15.41
N CYS A 69 -9.75 0.84 14.58
CA CYS A 69 -9.30 2.23 14.79
C CYS A 69 -8.55 2.49 16.12
N ALA A 70 -8.03 1.47 16.81
CA ALA A 70 -7.43 1.65 18.14
C ALA A 70 -6.38 2.77 18.20
N PHE A 71 -5.53 2.90 17.16
CA PHE A 71 -4.50 3.92 17.01
C PHE A 71 -4.64 4.69 15.68
N PHE A 72 -5.87 4.80 15.18
CA PHE A 72 -6.16 5.52 13.94
C PHE A 72 -5.65 6.96 14.04
N TRP A 73 -4.86 7.37 13.04
CA TRP A 73 -4.23 8.70 12.96
C TRP A 73 -3.38 9.13 14.17
N CYS A 74 -2.77 8.20 14.89
CA CYS A 74 -1.70 8.50 15.83
C CYS A 74 -0.45 8.95 15.06
N THR A 75 -0.46 10.14 14.48
CA THR A 75 0.54 10.60 13.50
C THR A 75 1.96 10.69 14.02
N SER A 76 2.14 10.80 15.33
CA SER A 76 3.46 10.82 15.99
C SER A 76 3.94 9.46 16.47
N LEU A 77 3.14 8.39 16.38
CA LEU A 77 3.51 7.05 16.82
C LEU A 77 4.70 6.54 15.99
N LYS A 78 5.83 6.32 16.66
CA LYS A 78 7.09 5.87 16.04
C LYS A 78 7.29 4.38 16.17
N GLU A 79 6.85 3.83 17.29
CA GLU A 79 7.07 2.45 17.71
C GLU A 79 5.83 1.90 18.41
N VAL A 80 5.48 0.68 18.10
CA VAL A 80 4.47 -0.10 18.80
C VAL A 80 5.02 -1.50 19.04
N PHE A 81 4.94 -1.96 20.27
CA PHE A 81 5.20 -3.35 20.59
C PHE A 81 3.87 -4.10 20.65
N ILE A 82 3.71 -5.07 19.75
CA ILE A 82 2.54 -5.97 19.69
C ILE A 82 3.00 -7.35 20.17
N PRO A 83 2.52 -7.85 21.31
CA PRO A 83 2.93 -9.13 21.85
C PRO A 83 2.31 -10.32 21.08
N ASP A 84 2.92 -11.51 21.20
CA ASP A 84 2.46 -12.74 20.53
C ASP A 84 1.08 -13.23 21.00
N SER A 85 0.57 -12.67 22.11
CA SER A 85 -0.78 -12.92 22.56
C SER A 85 -1.84 -12.36 21.63
N VAL A 86 -1.51 -11.30 20.86
CA VAL A 86 -2.46 -10.67 19.93
C VAL A 86 -2.70 -11.58 18.73
N LYS A 87 -3.97 -11.92 18.50
CA LYS A 87 -4.43 -12.75 17.39
C LYS A 87 -5.32 -12.00 16.40
N VAL A 88 -5.81 -10.83 16.80
CA VAL A 88 -6.64 -9.99 15.93
C VAL A 88 -6.12 -8.56 15.96
N ILE A 89 -5.85 -8.01 14.79
CA ILE A 89 -5.59 -6.58 14.58
C ILE A 89 -6.73 -6.06 13.71
N GLY A 90 -7.61 -5.27 14.31
CA GLY A 90 -8.81 -4.77 13.66
C GLY A 90 -8.51 -3.84 12.48
N PRO A 91 -9.46 -3.68 11.56
CA PRO A 91 -9.32 -2.76 10.44
C PRO A 91 -8.93 -1.35 10.89
N GLN A 92 -8.08 -0.69 10.11
CA GLN A 92 -7.63 0.69 10.37
C GLN A 92 -6.93 0.89 11.73
N ALA A 93 -6.51 -0.17 12.42
CA ALA A 93 -5.95 -0.08 13.77
C ALA A 93 -4.74 0.87 13.85
N PHE A 94 -3.91 0.93 12.81
CA PHE A 94 -2.73 1.80 12.71
C PHE A 94 -2.77 2.70 11.46
N GLU A 95 -3.94 2.87 10.84
CA GLU A 95 -4.10 3.77 9.70
C GLU A 95 -3.66 5.19 10.07
N GLY A 96 -2.88 5.83 9.20
CA GLY A 96 -2.42 7.19 9.42
C GLY A 96 -1.32 7.36 10.48
N CYS A 97 -0.74 6.27 11.01
CA CYS A 97 0.44 6.32 11.88
C CYS A 97 1.67 6.73 11.08
N ALA A 98 1.71 7.99 10.61
CA ALA A 98 2.66 8.48 9.61
C ALA A 98 4.13 8.38 10.03
N LYS A 99 4.44 8.37 11.32
CA LYS A 99 5.81 8.24 11.84
C LYS A 99 6.20 6.82 12.25
N LEU A 100 5.30 5.83 12.12
CA LEU A 100 5.59 4.42 12.43
C LEU A 100 6.69 3.91 11.48
N ARG A 101 7.81 3.47 12.07
CA ARG A 101 9.02 3.10 11.31
C ARG A 101 9.13 1.61 11.05
N SER A 102 8.67 0.83 12.00
CA SER A 102 8.68 -0.62 11.97
C SER A 102 7.52 -1.17 12.80
N VAL A 103 7.04 -2.33 12.44
CA VAL A 103 6.04 -3.10 13.18
C VAL A 103 6.29 -4.58 12.94
N THR A 104 6.19 -5.37 14.01
CA THR A 104 6.17 -6.83 13.92
C THR A 104 4.74 -7.30 14.04
N ILE A 105 4.26 -8.04 13.03
CA ILE A 105 2.96 -8.69 13.06
C ILE A 105 3.14 -10.04 13.76
N PRO A 106 2.45 -10.31 14.87
CA PRO A 106 2.58 -11.58 15.58
C PRO A 106 2.06 -12.78 14.79
N GLU A 107 2.64 -13.94 15.02
CA GLU A 107 2.05 -15.20 14.55
C GLU A 107 0.67 -15.43 15.17
N GLY A 108 -0.27 -15.92 14.34
CA GLY A 108 -1.66 -16.11 14.66
C GLY A 108 -2.59 -14.95 14.31
N VAL A 109 -2.05 -13.84 13.79
CA VAL A 109 -2.85 -12.83 13.08
C VAL A 109 -3.13 -13.36 11.68
N GLU A 110 -4.41 -13.46 11.31
CA GLU A 110 -4.84 -14.06 10.04
C GLU A 110 -5.24 -13.02 8.99
N ASP A 111 -5.73 -11.86 9.42
CA ASP A 111 -6.27 -10.81 8.54
C ASP A 111 -5.60 -9.45 8.81
N LEU A 112 -5.29 -8.77 7.71
CA LEU A 112 -4.80 -7.40 7.70
C LEU A 112 -5.64 -6.58 6.71
N ASN A 113 -6.61 -5.81 7.22
CA ASN A 113 -7.51 -5.03 6.38
C ASN A 113 -7.38 -3.53 6.67
N SER A 114 -6.85 -2.78 5.70
CA SER A 114 -6.53 -1.34 5.82
C SER A 114 -5.68 -0.98 7.04
N THR A 115 -5.05 -1.96 7.68
CA THR A 115 -4.44 -1.87 9.02
C THR A 115 -3.33 -0.82 9.07
N PHE A 116 -2.48 -0.71 8.02
CA PHE A 116 -1.32 0.16 7.96
C PHE A 116 -1.41 1.20 6.84
N TYR A 117 -2.62 1.48 6.34
CA TYR A 117 -2.80 2.52 5.33
C TYR A 117 -2.18 3.85 5.79
N GLN A 118 -1.42 4.51 4.92
CA GLN A 118 -0.72 5.78 5.22
C GLN A 118 0.33 5.72 6.36
N CYS A 119 0.91 4.57 6.68
CA CYS A 119 2.10 4.48 7.52
C CYS A 119 3.33 4.96 6.74
N ALA A 120 3.41 6.27 6.49
CA ALA A 120 4.33 6.87 5.52
C ALA A 120 5.83 6.68 5.85
N SER A 121 6.18 6.41 7.10
CA SER A 121 7.58 6.16 7.54
C SER A 121 7.96 4.70 7.62
N LEU A 122 7.01 3.77 7.39
CA LEU A 122 7.26 2.32 7.42
C LEU A 122 8.25 1.95 6.31
N LYS A 123 9.36 1.30 6.68
CA LYS A 123 10.44 0.96 5.74
C LYS A 123 10.39 -0.48 5.27
N GLU A 124 9.99 -1.37 6.16
CA GLU A 124 9.94 -2.81 5.90
C GLU A 124 8.72 -3.42 6.57
N ILE A 125 8.26 -4.51 6.00
CA ILE A 125 7.18 -5.32 6.55
C ILE A 125 7.50 -6.81 6.37
N SER A 126 7.30 -7.58 7.43
CA SER A 126 7.34 -9.04 7.40
C SER A 126 5.93 -9.57 7.64
N ILE A 127 5.42 -10.36 6.70
CA ILE A 127 4.12 -11.03 6.75
C ILE A 127 4.34 -12.44 7.29
N PRO A 128 3.80 -12.78 8.48
CA PRO A 128 3.99 -14.09 9.10
C PRO A 128 3.21 -15.20 8.36
N SER A 129 3.48 -16.44 8.73
CA SER A 129 2.85 -17.62 8.11
C SER A 129 1.35 -17.69 8.34
N SER A 130 0.87 -17.11 9.42
CA SER A 130 -0.55 -17.11 9.79
C SER A 130 -1.42 -16.16 8.97
N VAL A 131 -0.86 -15.13 8.35
CA VAL A 131 -1.66 -14.17 7.56
C VAL A 131 -2.12 -14.81 6.26
N ILE A 132 -3.43 -14.91 6.09
CA ILE A 132 -4.09 -15.50 4.93
C ILE A 132 -4.95 -14.51 4.15
N GLU A 133 -5.16 -13.30 4.70
CA GLU A 133 -5.92 -12.23 4.05
C GLU A 133 -5.21 -10.88 4.20
N ILE A 134 -5.05 -10.17 3.08
CA ILE A 134 -4.49 -8.80 3.03
C ILE A 134 -5.43 -7.98 2.16
N GLY A 135 -6.12 -7.02 2.77
CA GLY A 135 -7.01 -6.11 2.05
C GLY A 135 -6.25 -5.14 1.13
N HIS A 136 -6.87 -4.73 0.03
CA HIS A 136 -6.25 -3.93 -1.03
C HIS A 136 -5.51 -2.67 -0.58
N ASN A 137 -5.96 -2.00 0.48
CA ASN A 137 -5.36 -0.75 0.95
C ASN A 137 -4.40 -0.92 2.12
N THR A 138 -4.13 -2.15 2.56
CA THR A 138 -3.42 -2.41 3.83
C THR A 138 -2.08 -1.67 3.92
N PHE A 139 -1.27 -1.69 2.87
CA PHE A 139 0.04 -1.02 2.83
C PHE A 139 0.09 0.15 1.83
N SER A 140 -1.07 0.56 1.31
CA SER A 140 -1.15 1.68 0.38
C SER A 140 -0.70 2.98 1.06
N ALA A 141 -0.02 3.83 0.31
CA ALA A 141 0.58 5.07 0.81
C ALA A 141 1.66 4.91 1.90
N CYS A 142 2.23 3.73 2.10
CA CYS A 142 3.46 3.52 2.84
C CYS A 142 4.66 4.01 2.00
N THR A 143 4.78 5.33 1.86
CA THR A 143 5.66 5.98 0.85
C THR A 143 7.16 5.71 1.03
N ARG A 144 7.58 5.18 2.18
CA ARG A 144 8.96 4.80 2.47
C ARG A 144 9.19 3.30 2.51
N LEU A 145 8.18 2.49 2.14
CA LEU A 145 8.33 1.03 2.10
C LEU A 145 9.36 0.66 1.02
N GLU A 146 10.37 -0.09 1.43
CA GLU A 146 11.51 -0.50 0.61
C GLU A 146 11.70 -2.03 0.62
N ARG A 147 11.15 -2.73 1.63
CA ARG A 147 11.29 -4.17 1.78
C ARG A 147 10.00 -4.84 2.18
N ILE A 148 9.69 -5.92 1.48
CA ILE A 148 8.52 -6.78 1.72
C ILE A 148 9.04 -8.21 1.83
N ASP A 149 8.88 -8.80 3.01
CA ASP A 149 9.17 -10.21 3.26
C ASP A 149 7.88 -10.94 3.58
N VAL A 150 7.75 -12.17 3.12
CA VAL A 150 6.68 -13.10 3.49
C VAL A 150 7.34 -14.39 3.97
N ALA A 151 6.86 -14.93 5.08
CA ALA A 151 7.36 -16.18 5.63
C ALA A 151 7.30 -17.31 4.59
N GLU A 152 8.35 -18.12 4.49
CA GLU A 152 8.46 -19.16 3.45
C GLU A 152 7.32 -20.21 3.53
N ASP A 153 6.86 -20.47 4.73
CA ASP A 153 5.76 -21.40 5.05
C ASP A 153 4.37 -20.76 4.98
N ASN A 154 4.26 -19.45 4.64
CA ASN A 154 2.95 -18.85 4.43
C ASN A 154 2.19 -19.58 3.31
N PRO A 155 0.93 -20.05 3.58
CA PRO A 155 0.19 -20.88 2.64
C PRO A 155 -0.40 -20.11 1.46
N VAL A 156 -0.61 -18.80 1.58
CA VAL A 156 -1.37 -17.97 0.62
C VAL A 156 -0.47 -17.01 -0.16
N PHE A 157 0.56 -16.46 0.50
CA PHE A 157 1.41 -15.42 -0.06
C PHE A 157 2.88 -15.85 -0.16
N LYS A 158 3.63 -15.11 -0.97
CA LYS A 158 5.09 -15.17 -1.06
C LYS A 158 5.64 -13.79 -1.44
N SER A 159 6.90 -13.52 -1.15
CA SER A 159 7.59 -12.33 -1.63
C SER A 159 8.61 -12.68 -2.71
N VAL A 160 8.57 -11.95 -3.82
CA VAL A 160 9.56 -12.01 -4.91
C VAL A 160 9.75 -10.61 -5.47
N GLY A 161 10.99 -10.17 -5.62
CA GLY A 161 11.31 -8.87 -6.20
C GLY A 161 10.72 -7.68 -5.40
N ASN A 162 10.64 -7.80 -4.08
CA ASN A 162 9.96 -6.83 -3.20
C ASN A 162 8.48 -6.60 -3.56
N CYS A 163 7.82 -7.63 -4.08
CA CYS A 163 6.37 -7.67 -4.28
C CYS A 163 5.78 -8.75 -3.38
N CYS A 164 4.64 -8.51 -2.78
CA CYS A 164 3.80 -9.54 -2.20
C CYS A 164 2.91 -10.11 -3.31
N LEU A 165 3.00 -11.42 -3.51
CA LEU A 165 2.27 -12.16 -4.53
C LEU A 165 1.41 -13.23 -3.85
N THR A 166 0.36 -13.68 -4.54
CA THR A 166 -0.26 -14.97 -4.20
C THR A 166 0.76 -16.10 -4.32
N LYS A 167 0.54 -17.20 -3.61
CA LYS A 167 1.49 -18.34 -3.54
C LYS A 167 1.83 -18.92 -4.92
N ASP A 168 0.86 -18.96 -5.83
CA ASP A 168 1.06 -19.37 -7.22
C ASP A 168 1.86 -18.36 -8.05
N GLY A 169 2.02 -17.13 -7.57
CA GLY A 169 2.77 -16.05 -8.21
C GLY A 169 2.03 -15.31 -9.31
N ARG A 170 0.74 -15.56 -9.49
CA ARG A 170 -0.05 -14.99 -10.58
C ARG A 170 -0.61 -13.61 -10.27
N ILE A 171 -0.87 -13.31 -9.01
CA ILE A 171 -1.48 -12.04 -8.60
C ILE A 171 -0.48 -11.26 -7.76
N LEU A 172 -0.18 -10.02 -8.17
CA LEU A 172 0.58 -9.07 -7.39
C LEU A 172 -0.39 -8.30 -6.51
N VAL A 173 -0.33 -8.57 -5.20
CA VAL A 173 -1.23 -8.00 -4.18
C VAL A 173 -0.80 -6.58 -3.83
N PHE A 174 0.48 -6.39 -3.49
CA PHE A 174 1.06 -5.06 -3.30
C PHE A 174 2.57 -5.05 -3.52
N GLY A 175 3.09 -3.87 -3.81
CA GLY A 175 4.51 -3.62 -4.01
C GLY A 175 4.98 -2.36 -3.29
N CYS A 176 6.23 -2.02 -3.49
CA CYS A 176 6.86 -0.83 -2.93
C CYS A 176 7.74 -0.12 -3.99
N SER A 177 8.40 0.95 -3.58
CA SER A 177 9.20 1.76 -4.52
C SER A 177 10.46 1.07 -5.07
N SER A 178 10.88 -0.03 -4.47
CA SER A 178 12.02 -0.86 -4.90
C SER A 178 11.60 -2.16 -5.57
N SER A 179 10.30 -2.34 -5.82
CA SER A 179 9.77 -3.55 -6.43
C SER A 179 10.21 -3.74 -7.88
N VAL A 180 10.47 -4.99 -8.21
CA VAL A 180 10.61 -5.49 -9.58
C VAL A 180 9.50 -6.52 -9.79
N ILE A 181 8.57 -6.25 -10.71
CA ILE A 181 7.46 -7.16 -10.99
C ILE A 181 8.02 -8.43 -11.62
N PRO A 182 7.84 -9.62 -11.00
CA PRO A 182 8.42 -10.85 -11.54
C PRO A 182 7.66 -11.35 -12.77
N GLU A 183 8.35 -12.12 -13.60
CA GLU A 183 7.74 -12.89 -14.67
C GLU A 183 6.68 -13.84 -14.13
N GLY A 184 5.63 -14.11 -14.91
CA GLY A 184 4.53 -14.99 -14.54
C GLY A 184 3.35 -14.31 -13.84
N VAL A 185 3.50 -13.04 -13.43
CA VAL A 185 2.37 -12.24 -12.93
C VAL A 185 1.35 -12.04 -14.05
N LYS A 186 0.07 -12.26 -13.73
CA LYS A 186 -1.07 -12.09 -14.61
C LYS A 186 -1.92 -10.88 -14.26
N VAL A 187 -1.99 -10.58 -12.98
CA VAL A 187 -2.85 -9.54 -12.42
C VAL A 187 -2.02 -8.64 -11.50
N ILE A 188 -2.11 -7.34 -11.73
CA ILE A 188 -1.68 -6.32 -10.76
C ILE A 188 -2.95 -5.81 -10.10
N GLU A 189 -3.09 -6.04 -8.80
CA GLU A 189 -4.29 -5.73 -8.03
C GLU A 189 -4.57 -4.23 -7.92
N ASP A 190 -5.80 -3.91 -7.50
CA ASP A 190 -6.22 -2.56 -7.15
C ASP A 190 -5.29 -2.00 -6.05
N PHE A 191 -4.88 -0.74 -6.21
CA PHE A 191 -4.00 -0.02 -5.28
C PHE A 191 -2.62 -0.65 -5.04
N ALA A 192 -2.18 -1.63 -5.82
CA ALA A 192 -0.96 -2.41 -5.59
C ALA A 192 0.30 -1.55 -5.35
N PHE A 193 0.45 -0.42 -6.02
CA PHE A 193 1.54 0.56 -5.84
C PHE A 193 1.02 1.96 -5.49
N TYR A 194 -0.21 2.07 -4.97
CA TYR A 194 -0.82 3.35 -4.71
C TYR A 194 0.04 4.25 -3.81
N ARG A 195 0.33 5.47 -4.30
CA ARG A 195 1.21 6.44 -3.64
C ARG A 195 2.64 5.97 -3.39
N CYS A 196 3.16 5.01 -4.13
CA CYS A 196 4.59 4.71 -4.15
C CYS A 196 5.36 5.90 -4.74
N SER A 197 5.42 7.01 -3.98
CA SER A 197 5.91 8.30 -4.47
C SER A 197 7.39 8.31 -4.85
N ARG A 198 8.18 7.30 -4.45
CA ARG A 198 9.58 7.13 -4.84
C ARG A 198 9.76 6.27 -6.08
N LEU A 199 8.71 5.61 -6.56
CA LEU A 199 8.74 4.80 -7.77
C LEU A 199 8.93 5.72 -8.98
N ARG A 200 10.04 5.58 -9.68
CA ARG A 200 10.37 6.39 -10.87
C ARG A 200 10.11 5.65 -12.17
N ASN A 201 10.45 4.37 -12.17
CA ASN A 201 10.30 3.48 -13.30
C ASN A 201 9.76 2.16 -12.81
N ILE A 202 8.92 1.53 -13.59
CA ILE A 202 8.44 0.17 -13.39
C ILE A 202 8.29 -0.49 -14.75
N THR A 203 8.77 -1.71 -14.84
CA THR A 203 8.55 -2.52 -16.04
C THR A 203 7.45 -3.52 -15.75
N ILE A 204 6.40 -3.50 -16.56
CA ILE A 204 5.33 -4.49 -16.54
C ILE A 204 5.76 -5.63 -17.45
N PRO A 205 5.99 -6.85 -16.94
CA PRO A 205 6.48 -7.96 -17.75
C PRO A 205 5.42 -8.50 -18.71
N GLU A 206 5.88 -9.19 -19.74
CA GLU A 206 4.98 -9.96 -20.61
C GLU A 206 4.24 -11.02 -19.78
N GLY A 207 2.98 -11.22 -20.14
CA GLY A 207 2.09 -12.13 -19.44
C GLY A 207 1.11 -11.45 -18.49
N VAL A 208 1.36 -10.18 -18.07
CA VAL A 208 0.36 -9.39 -17.31
C VAL A 208 -0.82 -9.11 -18.24
N GLU A 209 -2.02 -9.45 -17.77
CA GLU A 209 -3.27 -9.35 -18.52
C GLU A 209 -4.20 -8.24 -17.99
N TYR A 210 -4.10 -7.94 -16.69
CA TYR A 210 -4.97 -7.00 -15.99
C TYR A 210 -4.16 -6.06 -15.09
N ILE A 211 -4.47 -4.75 -15.18
CA ILE A 211 -3.88 -3.71 -14.34
C ILE A 211 -5.02 -3.00 -13.61
N GLY A 212 -5.07 -3.18 -12.29
CA GLY A 212 -6.16 -2.79 -11.41
C GLY A 212 -6.32 -1.29 -11.20
N ASN A 213 -7.45 -0.96 -10.59
CA ASN A 213 -7.85 0.40 -10.28
C ASN A 213 -6.85 1.07 -9.33
N TRP A 214 -6.41 2.29 -9.64
CA TRP A 214 -5.41 3.03 -8.86
C TRP A 214 -4.11 2.26 -8.60
N SER A 215 -3.82 1.19 -9.33
CA SER A 215 -2.65 0.33 -9.07
C SER A 215 -1.34 1.11 -9.02
N PHE A 216 -1.14 2.10 -9.87
CA PHE A 216 -0.03 3.07 -9.85
C PHE A 216 -0.49 4.49 -9.53
N GLY A 217 -1.69 4.63 -8.99
CA GLY A 217 -2.27 5.94 -8.69
C GLY A 217 -1.41 6.76 -7.72
N ASP A 218 -1.31 8.07 -7.96
CA ASP A 218 -0.48 9.00 -7.17
C ASP A 218 1.01 8.61 -7.04
N CYS A 219 1.54 7.74 -7.90
CA CYS A 219 2.98 7.53 -8.05
C CYS A 219 3.61 8.76 -8.72
N ARG A 220 3.74 9.86 -7.95
CA ARG A 220 4.04 11.20 -8.47
C ARG A 220 5.38 11.35 -9.18
N ASN A 221 6.32 10.43 -8.98
CA ASN A 221 7.62 10.41 -9.64
C ASN A 221 7.71 9.38 -10.76
N LEU A 222 6.64 8.63 -11.05
CA LEU A 222 6.60 7.69 -12.18
C LEU A 222 6.51 8.49 -13.48
N GLU A 223 7.57 8.41 -14.30
CA GLU A 223 7.71 9.21 -15.52
C GLU A 223 7.38 8.43 -16.80
N SER A 224 7.43 7.11 -16.74
CA SER A 224 7.11 6.25 -17.87
C SER A 224 6.41 4.96 -17.44
N VAL A 225 5.66 4.37 -18.36
CA VAL A 225 5.04 3.05 -18.20
C VAL A 225 5.07 2.32 -19.55
N ASN A 226 5.33 1.00 -19.49
CA ASN A 226 5.18 0.13 -20.66
C ASN A 226 3.84 -0.62 -20.58
N ILE A 227 3.27 -0.89 -21.75
CA ILE A 227 2.06 -1.70 -21.92
C ILE A 227 2.44 -2.87 -22.84
N PRO A 228 2.74 -4.05 -22.26
CA PRO A 228 3.12 -5.23 -23.02
C PRO A 228 1.92 -5.80 -23.81
N ARG A 229 2.21 -6.64 -24.78
CA ARG A 229 1.20 -7.24 -25.70
C ARG A 229 0.12 -8.04 -24.97
N SER A 230 0.47 -8.59 -23.81
CA SER A 230 -0.41 -9.42 -23.01
C SER A 230 -1.52 -8.66 -22.29
N VAL A 231 -1.38 -7.33 -22.11
CA VAL A 231 -2.34 -6.52 -21.35
C VAL A 231 -3.64 -6.38 -22.12
N LYS A 232 -4.73 -6.85 -21.53
CA LYS A 232 -6.09 -6.83 -22.09
C LYS A 232 -6.92 -5.69 -21.52
N GLU A 233 -6.65 -5.35 -20.25
CA GLU A 233 -7.44 -4.36 -19.51
C GLU A 233 -6.58 -3.54 -18.57
N ILE A 234 -6.80 -2.22 -18.60
CA ILE A 234 -6.25 -1.26 -17.64
C ILE A 234 -7.44 -0.50 -17.07
N VAL A 235 -7.67 -0.64 -15.76
CA VAL A 235 -8.87 -0.12 -15.12
C VAL A 235 -8.76 1.38 -14.82
N LEU A 236 -9.91 1.97 -14.50
CA LEU A 236 -10.10 3.37 -14.13
C LEU A 236 -8.99 3.87 -13.19
N CYS A 237 -8.41 5.01 -13.55
CA CYS A 237 -7.43 5.70 -12.71
C CYS A 237 -6.14 4.91 -12.40
N ALA A 238 -5.85 3.81 -13.11
CA ALA A 238 -4.67 2.97 -12.83
C ALA A 238 -3.37 3.77 -12.71
N VAL A 239 -3.19 4.83 -13.50
CA VAL A 239 -2.01 5.71 -13.50
C VAL A 239 -2.35 7.18 -13.21
N SER A 240 -3.49 7.47 -12.63
CA SER A 240 -3.90 8.84 -12.28
C SER A 240 -2.95 9.44 -11.23
N GLY A 241 -2.71 10.75 -11.32
CA GLY A 241 -1.83 11.45 -10.35
C GLY A 241 -0.33 11.18 -10.53
N THR A 242 0.08 10.46 -11.58
CA THR A 242 1.49 10.19 -11.92
C THR A 242 2.14 11.38 -12.65
N SER A 243 3.45 11.30 -12.91
CA SER A 243 4.20 12.26 -13.76
C SER A 243 4.53 11.68 -15.14
N ILE A 244 3.82 10.66 -15.59
CA ILE A 244 4.08 9.96 -16.85
C ILE A 244 4.07 10.94 -18.02
N LYS A 245 5.14 10.90 -18.78
CA LYS A 245 5.35 11.65 -20.03
C LYS A 245 5.46 10.71 -21.23
N ASP A 246 5.91 9.49 -20.99
CA ASP A 246 6.23 8.51 -22.00
C ASP A 246 5.51 7.19 -21.74
N ILE A 247 4.75 6.71 -22.72
CA ILE A 247 4.03 5.45 -22.71
C ILE A 247 4.62 4.57 -23.79
N PHE A 248 5.14 3.42 -23.43
CA PHE A 248 5.70 2.44 -24.36
C PHE A 248 4.67 1.35 -24.63
N ILE A 249 4.22 1.21 -25.85
CA ILE A 249 3.19 0.23 -26.26
C ILE A 249 3.84 -0.79 -27.19
N ASP A 250 3.86 -2.04 -26.75
CA ASP A 250 4.42 -3.14 -27.54
C ASP A 250 3.33 -3.93 -28.28
N LEU A 251 2.45 -3.22 -29.00
CA LEU A 251 1.37 -3.80 -29.81
C LEU A 251 1.50 -3.32 -31.26
N ASP A 252 1.33 -4.23 -32.21
CA ASP A 252 1.41 -3.95 -33.63
C ASP A 252 0.13 -3.31 -34.21
N ASP A 253 -0.95 -3.33 -33.44
CA ASP A 253 -2.29 -2.92 -33.87
C ASP A 253 -2.91 -1.97 -32.84
N PRO A 254 -3.11 -0.68 -33.16
CA PRO A 254 -3.71 0.28 -32.26
C PRO A 254 -5.15 -0.04 -31.84
N ASP A 255 -5.89 -0.79 -32.68
CA ASP A 255 -7.28 -1.18 -32.35
C ASP A 255 -7.34 -2.28 -31.27
N LYS A 256 -6.22 -2.95 -30.99
CA LYS A 256 -6.09 -3.94 -29.90
C LYS A 256 -5.53 -3.35 -28.62
N CYS A 257 -5.13 -2.08 -28.64
CA CYS A 257 -4.64 -1.41 -27.44
C CYS A 257 -5.81 -1.24 -26.45
N PRO A 258 -5.61 -1.57 -25.16
CA PRO A 258 -6.62 -1.29 -24.14
C PRO A 258 -6.96 0.19 -24.09
N ASP A 259 -8.15 0.53 -23.57
CA ASP A 259 -8.53 1.93 -23.39
C ASP A 259 -7.53 2.66 -22.49
N LEU A 260 -7.02 3.79 -22.96
CA LEU A 260 -6.08 4.63 -22.23
C LEU A 260 -6.73 5.93 -21.70
N ILE A 261 -8.02 6.17 -21.95
CA ILE A 261 -8.69 7.41 -21.50
C ILE A 261 -8.91 7.36 -20.00
N GLU A 262 -9.62 6.35 -19.52
CA GLU A 262 -9.99 6.22 -18.12
C GLU A 262 -8.82 5.91 -17.20
N PRO A 263 -7.84 5.05 -17.57
CA PRO A 263 -6.62 4.87 -16.79
C PRO A 263 -5.83 6.15 -16.53
N PHE A 264 -5.80 7.08 -17.52
CA PHE A 264 -5.12 8.38 -17.44
C PHE A 264 -6.04 9.53 -17.03
N ARG A 265 -7.18 9.24 -16.43
CA ARG A 265 -8.15 10.25 -16.00
C ARG A 265 -7.51 11.35 -15.16
N GLY A 266 -7.83 12.61 -15.48
CA GLY A 266 -7.21 13.77 -14.84
C GLY A 266 -5.82 14.16 -15.41
N ARG A 267 -5.30 13.40 -16.37
CA ARG A 267 -4.03 13.70 -17.06
C ARG A 267 -4.30 14.34 -18.42
N ARG A 268 -3.36 15.17 -18.85
CA ARG A 268 -3.40 15.79 -20.18
C ARG A 268 -2.64 14.90 -21.17
N ILE A 269 -3.32 13.95 -21.79
CA ILE A 269 -2.70 13.02 -22.76
C ILE A 269 -1.98 13.76 -23.90
N ASN A 270 -2.41 14.96 -24.25
CA ASN A 270 -1.74 15.81 -25.26
C ASN A 270 -0.37 16.36 -24.81
N ARG A 271 0.13 15.95 -23.65
CA ARG A 271 1.48 16.22 -23.14
C ARG A 271 2.32 14.96 -23.00
N MET A 272 1.82 13.83 -23.43
CA MET A 272 2.48 12.53 -23.34
C MET A 272 2.90 12.05 -24.72
N ASN A 273 4.04 11.39 -24.79
CA ASN A 273 4.51 10.68 -25.97
C ASN A 273 4.04 9.24 -25.91
N VAL A 274 3.74 8.66 -27.06
CA VAL A 274 3.48 7.25 -27.22
C VAL A 274 4.56 6.66 -28.08
N HIS A 275 5.30 5.72 -27.52
CA HIS A 275 6.41 5.00 -28.17
C HIS A 275 5.90 3.66 -28.64
N VAL A 276 6.12 3.34 -29.92
CA VAL A 276 5.62 2.14 -30.55
C VAL A 276 6.70 1.48 -31.41
N PRO A 277 6.63 0.17 -31.68
CA PRO A 277 7.54 -0.52 -32.59
C PRO A 277 7.53 0.13 -33.98
N GLU A 278 8.66 0.03 -34.69
CA GLU A 278 8.85 0.62 -36.01
C GLU A 278 7.76 0.15 -37.01
N GLU A 279 7.46 -1.12 -36.99
CA GLU A 279 6.45 -1.73 -37.84
C GLU A 279 5.01 -1.25 -37.54
N ALA A 280 4.75 -0.79 -36.34
CA ALA A 280 3.43 -0.28 -35.91
C ALA A 280 3.30 1.24 -36.11
N PHE A 281 4.40 1.97 -36.25
CA PHE A 281 4.44 3.44 -36.24
C PHE A 281 3.45 4.08 -37.21
N TYR A 282 3.37 3.59 -38.42
CA TYR A 282 2.45 4.15 -39.42
C TYR A 282 0.99 4.05 -38.98
N LYS A 283 0.59 2.91 -38.45
CA LYS A 283 -0.80 2.67 -37.98
C LYS A 283 -1.13 3.61 -36.80
N TYR A 284 -0.27 3.69 -35.78
CA TYR A 284 -0.46 4.52 -34.59
C TYR A 284 -0.46 6.02 -34.94
N SER A 285 0.46 6.50 -35.78
CA SER A 285 0.56 7.90 -36.17
C SER A 285 -0.66 8.40 -36.97
N HIS A 286 -1.38 7.50 -37.64
CA HIS A 286 -2.59 7.82 -38.39
C HIS A 286 -3.89 7.50 -37.63
N HIS A 287 -3.83 6.78 -36.51
CA HIS A 287 -4.99 6.41 -35.73
C HIS A 287 -5.62 7.63 -35.04
N PRO A 288 -6.96 7.86 -35.16
CA PRO A 288 -7.65 9.05 -34.63
C PRO A 288 -7.42 9.27 -33.14
N PHE A 289 -7.42 8.20 -32.33
CA PHE A 289 -7.20 8.28 -30.90
C PHE A 289 -5.77 8.72 -30.55
N PHE A 290 -4.74 8.09 -31.15
CA PHE A 290 -3.33 8.35 -30.83
C PHE A 290 -2.84 9.72 -31.32
N LYS A 291 -3.51 10.33 -32.29
CA LYS A 291 -3.29 11.73 -32.70
C LYS A 291 -3.59 12.75 -31.59
N ARG A 292 -4.26 12.35 -30.53
CA ARG A 292 -4.55 13.20 -29.36
C ARG A 292 -3.37 13.34 -28.39
N PHE A 293 -2.39 12.46 -28.50
CA PHE A 293 -1.15 12.52 -27.73
C PHE A 293 -0.21 13.60 -28.28
N LEU A 294 0.81 13.97 -27.51
CA LEU A 294 1.80 14.96 -27.92
C LEU A 294 2.54 14.51 -29.18
N ARG A 295 3.01 13.26 -29.17
CA ARG A 295 3.71 12.62 -30.29
C ARG A 295 3.48 11.12 -30.27
N VAL A 296 3.46 10.52 -31.44
CA VAL A 296 3.75 9.10 -31.66
C VAL A 296 5.22 9.00 -32.06
N VAL A 297 5.98 8.22 -31.34
CA VAL A 297 7.44 8.06 -31.50
C VAL A 297 7.73 6.64 -31.99
N CYS A 298 8.58 6.54 -32.99
CA CYS A 298 9.07 5.27 -33.51
C CYS A 298 10.23 4.77 -32.62
N GLU A 299 10.08 3.60 -31.99
CA GLU A 299 11.19 2.92 -31.34
C GLU A 299 11.95 2.06 -32.37
N THR A 300 13.13 2.52 -32.76
CA THR A 300 14.03 1.69 -33.57
C THR A 300 14.63 0.62 -32.68
N THR A 301 14.39 -0.65 -32.98
CA THR A 301 15.00 -1.79 -32.30
C THR A 301 16.52 -1.62 -32.34
N LYS A 302 17.12 -1.31 -31.17
CA LYS A 302 18.58 -1.47 -31.04
C LYS A 302 18.85 -2.98 -30.98
N HIS A 303 19.31 -3.53 -32.11
CA HIS A 303 19.88 -4.87 -32.18
C HIS A 303 21.14 -5.01 -31.32
#